data_57d7280a970e6dab0f9205d82c9b65c7
#
_entry.id   57d7280a970e6dab0f9205d82c9b65c7
#
_cell.length_a   1.000
_cell.length_b   1.000
_cell.length_c   1.000
_cell.angle_alpha   90.00
_cell.angle_beta   90.00
_cell.angle_gamma   90.00
#
_symmetry.space_group_name_H-M   'P 1'
#
loop_
_entity.id
_entity.type
_entity.pdbx_description
1 polymer ?
#
loop_
_entity_poly.entity_id
_entity_poly.type
_entity_poly.pdbx_seq_one_letter_code
_entity_poly.pdbx_strand_id
1 'polypeptide(L)'
;MNALTQTWVSVGSIEDIPRRGSRCVGYGEMTIAIFRTIDDRVFALEDKCPHKNGPLSQGIVHDGCVTCPLHSWVISLETGAAQGADEGETRAFPIRLDDDQIMLGLG
;
A
#
# COMPACT_ATOMS: atom_id res chain seq x y z
N MET A 1 -15.03 22.37 3.51
CA MET A 1 -14.69 21.82 3.83
C MET A 1 -14.24 21.02 3.80
N ASN A 2 -14.45 20.82 3.49
CA ASN A 2 -13.95 20.08 3.90
C ASN A 2 -13.12 19.12 3.36
N ALA A 3 -12.27 19.41 2.87
CA ALA A 3 -11.09 18.65 2.61
C ALA A 3 -10.93 17.60 3.64
N LEU A 4 -11.61 17.77 4.68
CA LEU A 4 -11.65 16.81 5.76
C LEU A 4 -12.46 15.59 5.41
N THR A 5 -13.23 15.69 4.34
CA THR A 5 -14.12 14.61 3.95
C THR A 5 -13.40 13.70 2.99
N GLN A 6 -12.99 12.56 3.48
CA GLN A 6 -12.49 11.50 2.63
C GLN A 6 -13.65 10.59 2.25
N THR A 7 -13.60 10.09 1.03
CA THR A 7 -14.54 9.08 0.60
C THR A 7 -13.95 7.73 0.93
N TRP A 8 -14.60 6.98 1.80
CA TRP A 8 -14.19 5.64 2.15
C TRP A 8 -14.86 4.64 1.23
N VAL A 9 -14.06 3.86 0.55
CA VAL A 9 -14.54 2.90 -0.46
C VAL A 9 -14.14 1.51 -0.04
N SER A 10 -15.08 0.58 -0.06
CA SER A 10 -14.76 -0.83 0.20
C SER A 10 -14.01 -1.38 -1.01
N VAL A 11 -12.85 -1.96 -0.78
CA VAL A 11 -12.04 -2.54 -1.84
C VAL A 11 -11.89 -4.05 -1.70
N GLY A 12 -12.77 -4.66 -0.94
CA GLY A 12 -12.82 -6.10 -0.76
C GLY A 12 -12.58 -6.51 0.66
N SER A 13 -12.44 -7.81 0.86
CA SER A 13 -12.19 -8.40 2.17
C SER A 13 -10.71 -8.66 2.36
N ILE A 14 -10.25 -8.63 3.62
CA ILE A 14 -8.88 -9.02 3.94
C ILE A 14 -8.60 -10.46 3.49
N GLU A 15 -9.63 -11.30 3.46
CA GLU A 15 -9.49 -12.68 3.00
C GLU A 15 -9.17 -12.79 1.51
N ASP A 16 -9.37 -11.71 0.76
CA ASP A 16 -9.04 -11.67 -0.68
C ASP A 16 -7.54 -11.50 -0.91
N ILE A 17 -6.78 -11.20 0.14
CA ILE A 17 -5.34 -10.98 0.04
C ILE A 17 -4.64 -11.99 0.94
N PRO A 18 -3.72 -12.81 0.42
CA PRO A 18 -2.98 -13.72 1.28
C PRO A 18 -2.06 -12.95 2.21
N ARG A 19 -1.72 -13.52 3.36
CA ARG A 19 -0.77 -12.89 4.27
C ARG A 19 0.55 -12.66 3.54
N ARG A 20 1.14 -11.47 3.75
CA ARG A 20 2.34 -11.00 3.07
C ARG A 20 2.13 -10.83 1.56
N GLY A 21 0.88 -10.77 1.14
CA GLY A 21 0.53 -10.55 -0.25
C GLY A 21 -0.02 -9.16 -0.49
N SER A 22 -0.52 -8.96 -1.70
CA SER A 22 -1.06 -7.67 -2.12
C SER A 22 -2.15 -7.84 -3.15
N ARG A 23 -2.87 -6.75 -3.36
CA ARG A 23 -3.90 -6.64 -4.38
C ARG A 23 -3.87 -5.22 -4.94
N CYS A 24 -4.09 -5.05 -6.21
CA CYS A 24 -4.10 -3.75 -6.84
C CYS A 24 -5.51 -3.29 -7.16
N VAL A 25 -5.75 -1.99 -7.00
CA VAL A 25 -6.99 -1.37 -7.42
C VAL A 25 -6.65 -0.13 -8.24
N GLY A 26 -7.45 0.16 -9.26
CA GLY A 26 -7.28 1.34 -10.08
C GLY A 26 -7.99 2.54 -9.49
N TYR A 27 -7.38 3.71 -9.60
CA TYR A 27 -7.98 4.96 -9.17
C TYR A 27 -7.51 6.04 -10.14
N GLY A 28 -8.37 6.39 -11.09
CA GLY A 28 -7.98 7.28 -12.17
C GLY A 28 -6.88 6.63 -13.02
N GLU A 29 -5.79 7.33 -13.19
CA GLU A 29 -4.63 6.82 -13.93
C GLU A 29 -3.63 6.12 -13.02
N MET A 30 -3.93 6.06 -11.73
CA MET A 30 -3.05 5.53 -10.70
C MET A 30 -3.45 4.10 -10.36
N THR A 31 -2.48 3.29 -10.00
CA THR A 31 -2.71 1.97 -9.42
C THR A 31 -2.32 2.03 -7.95
N ILE A 32 -3.20 1.57 -7.07
CA ILE A 32 -2.96 1.51 -5.64
C ILE A 32 -2.77 0.05 -5.26
N ALA A 33 -1.66 -0.24 -4.59
CA ALA A 33 -1.40 -1.58 -4.07
C ALA A 33 -1.85 -1.63 -2.62
N ILE A 34 -2.62 -2.66 -2.28
CA ILE A 34 -3.08 -2.91 -0.92
C ILE A 34 -2.35 -4.13 -0.42
N PHE A 35 -1.65 -3.97 0.71
CA PHE A 35 -0.79 -5.02 1.27
C PHE A 35 -1.39 -5.55 2.55
N ARG A 36 -1.24 -6.84 2.77
CA ARG A 36 -1.60 -7.49 4.04
C ARG A 36 -0.34 -8.02 4.68
N THR A 37 -0.10 -7.64 5.94
CA THR A 37 1.06 -8.12 6.67
C THR A 37 0.79 -9.51 7.27
N ILE A 38 1.85 -10.12 7.81
CA ILE A 38 1.71 -11.44 8.44
C ILE A 38 0.82 -11.40 9.68
N ASP A 39 0.72 -10.24 10.32
CA ASP A 39 -0.12 -10.05 11.51
C ASP A 39 -1.45 -9.37 11.17
N ASP A 40 -1.89 -9.49 9.91
CA ASP A 40 -3.22 -9.06 9.44
C ASP A 40 -3.47 -7.56 9.50
N ARG A 41 -2.42 -6.76 9.42
CA ARG A 41 -2.59 -5.33 9.19
C ARG A 41 -2.64 -5.07 7.69
N VAL A 42 -3.30 -3.98 7.30
CA VAL A 42 -3.41 -3.61 5.90
C VAL A 42 -2.85 -2.21 5.69
N PHE A 43 -2.22 -2.02 4.53
CA PHE A 43 -1.64 -0.74 4.13
C PHE A 43 -1.87 -0.53 2.65
N ALA A 44 -1.89 0.73 2.23
CA ALA A 44 -2.10 1.06 0.83
C ALA A 44 -1.07 2.09 0.37
N LEU A 45 -0.39 1.77 -0.71
CA LEU A 45 0.59 2.66 -1.33
C LEU A 45 0.27 2.77 -2.81
N GLU A 46 0.68 3.87 -3.42
CA GLU A 46 0.71 3.92 -4.87
C GLU A 46 1.66 2.83 -5.35
N ASP A 47 1.24 2.03 -6.32
CA ASP A 47 2.01 0.86 -6.78
C ASP A 47 3.15 1.29 -7.68
N LYS A 48 4.12 1.97 -7.09
CA LYS A 48 5.17 2.63 -7.82
C LYS A 48 6.36 2.88 -6.91
N CYS A 49 7.43 2.15 -7.13
CA CYS A 49 8.65 2.33 -6.36
C CYS A 49 9.24 3.72 -6.67
N PRO A 50 9.61 4.50 -5.66
CA PRO A 50 10.18 5.84 -5.90
C PRO A 50 11.48 5.81 -6.68
N HIS A 51 12.16 4.67 -6.72
CA HIS A 51 13.42 4.55 -7.43
C HIS A 51 13.23 4.47 -8.94
N LYS A 52 12.49 3.47 -9.41
CA LYS A 52 12.36 3.21 -10.86
C LYS A 52 10.94 2.86 -11.27
N ASN A 53 9.96 3.29 -10.49
CA ASN A 53 8.55 3.01 -10.78
C ASN A 53 8.22 1.52 -10.87
N GLY A 54 9.01 0.68 -10.20
CA GLY A 54 8.73 -0.75 -10.16
C GLY A 54 7.45 -1.05 -9.42
N PRO A 55 6.79 -2.17 -9.74
CA PRO A 55 5.52 -2.52 -9.11
C PRO A 55 5.75 -3.05 -7.70
N LEU A 56 5.49 -2.20 -6.69
CA LEU A 56 5.64 -2.58 -5.29
C LEU A 56 4.74 -3.76 -4.92
N SER A 57 3.60 -3.90 -5.61
CA SER A 57 2.68 -5.01 -5.38
C SER A 57 3.31 -6.37 -5.62
N GLN A 58 4.39 -6.45 -6.38
CA GLN A 58 5.09 -7.69 -6.64
C GLN A 58 6.30 -7.88 -5.72
N GLY A 59 6.49 -6.96 -4.77
CA GLY A 59 7.59 -7.05 -3.82
C GLY A 59 7.30 -7.98 -2.67
N ILE A 60 8.26 -8.08 -1.77
CA ILE A 60 8.18 -8.95 -0.60
C ILE A 60 7.76 -8.13 0.61
N VAL A 61 6.63 -8.48 1.21
CA VAL A 61 6.12 -7.81 2.41
C VAL A 61 6.79 -8.41 3.65
N HIS A 62 7.43 -7.57 4.45
CA HIS A 62 8.08 -8.02 5.67
C HIS A 62 8.29 -6.84 6.62
N ASP A 63 8.20 -7.09 7.92
CA ASP A 63 8.55 -6.09 8.95
C ASP A 63 7.87 -4.73 8.78
N GLY A 64 6.63 -4.71 8.30
CA GLY A 64 5.92 -3.47 8.05
C GLY A 64 6.42 -2.71 6.83
N CYS A 65 7.16 -3.37 5.96
CA CYS A 65 7.76 -2.81 4.76
C CYS A 65 7.48 -3.69 3.56
N VAL A 66 7.80 -3.19 2.38
CA VAL A 66 7.83 -3.98 1.16
C VAL A 66 9.18 -3.76 0.48
N THR A 67 9.82 -4.84 0.06
CA THR A 67 11.06 -4.77 -0.71
C THR A 67 10.73 -4.78 -2.19
N CYS A 68 11.10 -3.71 -2.89
CA CYS A 68 10.84 -3.58 -4.32
C CYS A 68 11.55 -4.69 -5.10
N PRO A 69 10.90 -5.32 -6.08
CA PRO A 69 11.54 -6.39 -6.84
C PRO A 69 12.67 -5.91 -7.74
N LEU A 70 12.73 -4.58 -8.00
CA LEU A 70 13.81 -3.99 -8.77
C LEU A 70 14.91 -3.54 -7.86
N HIS A 71 15.96 -3.59 -7.66
CA HIS A 71 17.04 -3.05 -6.84
C HIS A 71 16.86 -3.17 -5.33
N SER A 72 15.89 -3.93 -4.87
CA SER A 72 15.72 -4.27 -3.45
C SER A 72 15.55 -3.07 -2.50
N TRP A 73 14.99 -1.97 -2.97
CA TRP A 73 14.67 -0.86 -2.08
C TRP A 73 13.58 -1.29 -1.11
N VAL A 74 13.76 -0.92 0.15
CA VAL A 74 12.81 -1.25 1.23
C VAL A 74 11.96 -0.01 1.49
N ILE A 75 10.65 -0.15 1.35
CA ILE A 75 9.70 0.95 1.48
C ILE A 75 8.79 0.70 2.67
N SER A 76 8.64 1.70 3.55
CA SER A 76 7.69 1.60 4.67
C SER A 76 6.27 1.51 4.14
N LEU A 77 5.52 0.49 4.58
CA LEU A 77 4.11 0.38 4.22
C LEU A 77 3.27 1.46 4.87
N GLU A 78 3.68 1.95 6.04
CA GLU A 78 2.95 2.97 6.76
C GLU A 78 3.10 4.35 6.13
N THR A 79 4.31 4.70 5.72
CA THR A 79 4.59 6.07 5.24
C THR A 79 4.87 6.17 3.75
N GLY A 80 5.25 5.06 3.11
CA GLY A 80 5.67 5.08 1.71
C GLY A 80 7.12 5.52 1.52
N ALA A 81 7.84 5.80 2.59
CA ALA A 81 9.21 6.31 2.50
C ALA A 81 10.22 5.19 2.36
N ALA A 82 11.24 5.42 1.54
CA ALA A 82 12.36 4.50 1.42
C ALA A 82 13.14 4.47 2.74
N GLN A 83 13.59 3.28 3.10
CA GLN A 83 14.30 3.05 4.36
C GLN A 83 15.80 2.95 4.12
N GLY A 84 16.57 3.17 5.18
CA GLY A 84 18.01 3.05 5.10
C GLY A 84 18.63 4.24 4.40
N ALA A 85 19.61 3.99 3.54
CA ALA A 85 20.34 5.05 2.83
C ALA A 85 19.63 5.58 1.59
N ASP A 86 18.54 4.93 1.18
CA ASP A 86 17.82 5.33 -0.02
C ASP A 86 16.91 6.53 0.28
N GLU A 87 16.68 7.36 -0.70
CA GLU A 87 15.85 8.53 -0.54
C GLU A 87 14.71 8.53 -1.55
N GLY A 88 13.53 8.87 -1.08
CA GLY A 88 12.35 8.96 -1.91
C GLY A 88 11.16 8.38 -1.19
N GLU A 89 9.98 8.62 -1.76
CA GLU A 89 8.75 8.09 -1.19
C GLU A 89 7.71 7.92 -2.26
N THR A 90 6.80 6.97 -2.02
CA THR A 90 5.60 6.83 -2.81
C THR A 90 4.42 7.27 -1.96
N ARG A 91 3.29 7.52 -2.59
CA ARG A 91 2.12 8.02 -1.88
C ARG A 91 1.48 6.92 -1.05
N ALA A 92 1.27 7.20 0.24
CA ALA A 92 0.53 6.31 1.13
C ALA A 92 -0.92 6.81 1.23
N PHE A 93 -1.87 5.88 1.31
CA PHE A 93 -3.28 6.19 1.38
C PHE A 93 -3.86 5.77 2.73
N PRO A 94 -4.83 6.53 3.26
CA PRO A 94 -5.54 6.09 4.45
C PRO A 94 -6.27 4.79 4.19
N ILE A 95 -6.21 3.87 5.14
CA ILE A 95 -6.83 2.57 5.01
C ILE A 95 -7.22 2.06 6.39
N ARG A 96 -8.28 1.29 6.49
CA ARG A 96 -8.71 0.70 7.74
C ARG A 96 -9.48 -0.58 7.48
N LEU A 97 -9.63 -1.38 8.50
CA LEU A 97 -10.48 -2.56 8.48
C LEU A 97 -11.76 -2.28 9.25
N ASP A 98 -12.90 -2.56 8.63
CA ASP A 98 -14.20 -2.59 9.28
C ASP A 98 -14.62 -4.06 9.27
N ASP A 99 -14.44 -4.74 10.40
CA ASP A 99 -14.50 -6.20 10.46
C ASP A 99 -13.50 -6.77 9.44
N ASP A 100 -13.97 -7.50 8.46
CA ASP A 100 -13.11 -8.06 7.42
C ASP A 100 -13.01 -7.19 6.17
N GLN A 101 -13.76 -6.08 6.12
CA GLN A 101 -13.77 -5.23 4.94
C GLN A 101 -12.64 -4.22 4.97
N ILE A 102 -11.93 -4.13 3.88
CA ILE A 102 -10.87 -3.15 3.71
C ILE A 102 -11.49 -1.88 3.16
N MET A 103 -11.35 -0.78 3.91
CA MET A 103 -11.86 0.53 3.52
C MET A 103 -10.70 1.43 3.15
N LEU A 104 -10.70 1.91 1.92
CA LEU A 104 -9.64 2.77 1.38
C LEU A 104 -10.13 4.21 1.33
N GLY A 105 -9.35 5.12 1.88
CA GLY A 105 -9.67 6.55 1.88
C GLY A 105 -9.16 7.23 0.63
N LEU A 106 -10.08 7.77 -0.16
CA LEU A 106 -9.78 8.51 -1.37
C LEU A 106 -10.36 9.92 -1.23
N GLY A 107 -9.56 10.90 -1.58
CA GLY A 107 -10.03 12.25 -1.40
C GLY A 107 -9.63 13.22 -2.46
#